data_5f95bd7bb595c03a087b23c9ee440c96
#
_entry.id   5f95bd7bb595c03a087b23c9ee440c96
#
_cell.length_a   1.000
_cell.length_b   1.000
_cell.length_c   1.000
_cell.angle_alpha   90.00
_cell.angle_beta   90.00
_cell.angle_gamma   90.00
#
_symmetry.space_group_name_H-M   'P 1'
#
loop_
_entity.id
_entity.type
_entity.pdbx_description
1 polymer ?
#
loop_
_entity_poly.entity_id
_entity_poly.type
_entity_poly.pdbx_seq_one_letter_code
_entity_poly.pdbx_strand_id
1 'polypeptide(L)'
;MTDQKMSKQQANRYRERLRDLRERMNGQVESTVEAIREDLNPAGQISNAPVHLADAAPENIETDIQVIETERGLLDEVQSALHRLDEGTYGQCAQCGGSIGEERLDAIPYASRCIQCAAAA
;
A
#
# COMPACT_ATOMS: atom_id res chain seq x y z
N MET A 1 -14.46 -1.34 -28.61
CA MET A 1 -14.79 -1.00 -27.78
C MET A 1 -14.38 -1.63 -26.72
N THR A 2 -14.16 -1.35 -26.16
CA THR A 2 -13.53 -1.74 -25.26
C THR A 2 -14.16 -1.98 -24.12
N ASP A 3 -14.93 -2.43 -24.10
CA ASP A 3 -15.52 -2.63 -23.11
C ASP A 3 -14.99 -3.39 -22.20
N GLN A 4 -14.17 -3.05 -21.66
CA GLN A 4 -13.48 -3.72 -20.69
C GLN A 4 -14.14 -3.57 -19.36
N LYS A 5 -15.40 -3.32 -19.31
CA LYS A 5 -16.00 -3.21 -18.09
C LYS A 5 -16.07 -4.52 -17.42
N MET A 6 -15.56 -4.65 -16.21
CA MET A 6 -15.65 -5.85 -15.47
C MET A 6 -17.05 -6.16 -15.08
N SER A 7 -17.40 -7.42 -14.94
CA SER A 7 -18.69 -7.82 -14.38
C SER A 7 -18.73 -7.45 -12.90
N LYS A 8 -19.94 -7.39 -12.36
CA LYS A 8 -20.08 -7.09 -10.95
C LYS A 8 -19.42 -8.14 -10.09
N GLN A 9 -19.44 -9.38 -10.52
CA GLN A 9 -18.82 -10.45 -9.76
C GLN A 9 -17.31 -10.27 -9.72
N GLN A 10 -16.71 -9.92 -10.83
CA GLN A 10 -15.27 -9.68 -10.86
C GLN A 10 -14.91 -8.47 -10.01
N ALA A 11 -15.68 -7.40 -10.13
CA ALA A 11 -15.42 -6.21 -9.36
C ALA A 11 -15.52 -6.48 -7.86
N ASN A 12 -16.50 -7.27 -7.45
CA ASN A 12 -16.67 -7.59 -6.04
C ASN A 12 -15.52 -8.44 -5.54
N ARG A 13 -15.02 -9.36 -6.37
CA ARG A 13 -13.90 -10.20 -5.98
C ARG A 13 -12.65 -9.36 -5.76
N TYR A 14 -12.38 -8.45 -6.67
CA TYR A 14 -11.21 -7.56 -6.50
C TYR A 14 -11.40 -6.63 -5.32
N ARG A 15 -12.64 -6.17 -5.09
CA ARG A 15 -12.92 -5.31 -3.94
C ARG A 15 -12.62 -6.03 -2.63
N GLU A 16 -13.01 -7.29 -2.53
CA GLU A 16 -12.73 -8.05 -1.32
C GLU A 16 -11.24 -8.26 -1.13
N ARG A 17 -10.54 -8.58 -2.21
CA ARG A 17 -9.09 -8.76 -2.12
C ARG A 17 -8.39 -7.48 -1.69
N LEU A 18 -8.83 -6.35 -2.24
CA LEU A 18 -8.23 -5.07 -1.89
C LEU A 18 -8.54 -4.67 -0.46
N ARG A 19 -9.74 -4.98 0.01
CA ARG A 19 -10.08 -4.68 1.40
C ARG A 19 -9.28 -5.53 2.37
N ASP A 20 -9.10 -6.81 2.05
CA ASP A 20 -8.29 -7.67 2.87
C ASP A 20 -6.86 -7.18 2.90
N LEU A 21 -6.34 -6.79 1.75
CA LEU A 21 -4.99 -6.29 1.64
C LEU A 21 -4.84 -5.01 2.46
N ARG A 22 -5.83 -4.12 2.38
CA ARG A 22 -5.80 -2.87 3.14
C ARG A 22 -5.75 -3.13 4.64
N GLU A 23 -6.55 -4.09 5.10
CA GLU A 23 -6.55 -4.40 6.52
C GLU A 23 -5.24 -4.98 6.98
N ARG A 24 -4.67 -5.87 6.18
CA ARG A 24 -3.38 -6.46 6.54
C ARG A 24 -2.28 -5.42 6.53
N MET A 25 -2.32 -4.52 5.56
CA MET A 25 -1.29 -3.48 5.48
C MET A 25 -1.42 -2.47 6.60
N ASN A 26 -2.66 -2.13 6.98
CA ASN A 26 -2.86 -1.24 8.13
C ASN A 26 -2.31 -1.87 9.40
N GLY A 27 -2.59 -3.16 9.60
CA GLY A 27 -2.08 -3.86 10.77
C GLY A 27 -0.57 -3.91 10.78
N GLN A 28 0.04 -4.07 9.62
CA GLN A 28 1.48 -4.13 9.50
C GLN A 28 2.11 -2.78 9.82
N VAL A 29 1.52 -1.70 9.31
CA VAL A 29 2.00 -0.36 9.63
C VAL A 29 1.90 -0.10 11.12
N GLU A 30 0.78 -0.46 11.74
CA GLU A 30 0.61 -0.26 13.16
C GLU A 30 1.60 -1.07 13.97
N SER A 31 1.88 -2.30 13.55
CA SER A 31 2.87 -3.12 14.22
C SER A 31 4.25 -2.51 14.13
N THR A 32 4.61 -1.98 12.97
CA THR A 32 5.90 -1.36 12.79
C THR A 32 6.02 -0.11 13.65
N VAL A 33 4.97 0.71 13.68
CA VAL A 33 4.97 1.91 14.51
C VAL A 33 5.11 1.55 15.98
N GLU A 34 4.42 0.49 16.41
CA GLU A 34 4.48 0.07 17.78
C GLU A 34 5.89 -0.42 18.14
N ALA A 35 6.50 -1.15 17.23
CA ALA A 35 7.87 -1.62 17.44
C ALA A 35 8.85 -0.46 17.57
N ILE A 36 8.66 0.59 16.78
CA ILE A 36 9.50 1.77 16.88
C ILE A 36 9.31 2.45 18.23
N ARG A 37 8.06 2.55 18.68
CA ARG A 37 7.78 3.16 19.98
C ARG A 37 8.45 2.40 21.09
N GLU A 38 8.42 1.10 21.02
CA GLU A 38 9.04 0.28 22.04
C GLU A 38 10.55 0.45 22.03
N ASP A 39 11.13 0.55 20.85
CA ASP A 39 12.58 0.76 20.75
C ASP A 39 12.99 2.13 21.30
N LEU A 40 12.16 3.13 21.08
CA LEU A 40 12.48 4.47 21.56
C LEU A 40 12.19 4.64 23.04
N ASN A 41 11.28 3.84 23.59
CA ASN A 41 10.88 3.99 24.97
C ASN A 41 10.68 2.64 25.61
N PRO A 42 11.75 1.86 25.72
CA PRO A 42 11.63 0.53 26.30
C PRO A 42 11.13 0.62 27.73
N ALA A 43 10.35 -0.33 28.15
CA ALA A 43 9.80 -0.39 29.48
C ALA A 43 8.75 0.69 29.74
N GLY A 44 8.28 1.36 28.72
CA GLY A 44 7.21 2.32 28.87
C GLY A 44 7.60 3.57 29.63
N GLN A 45 8.88 3.87 29.74
CA GLN A 45 9.29 5.04 30.48
C GLN A 45 9.64 6.16 29.54
N ILE A 46 9.26 7.34 29.88
CA ILE A 46 9.66 8.50 29.10
C ILE A 46 11.09 8.77 29.46
N SER A 47 11.96 8.63 28.52
CA SER A 47 13.35 8.81 28.78
C SER A 47 13.67 10.27 28.95
N ASN A 48 14.40 10.58 29.97
CA ASN A 48 14.88 11.93 30.18
C ASN A 48 16.27 12.11 29.60
N ALA A 49 16.74 11.14 28.87
CA ALA A 49 18.07 11.23 28.30
C ALA A 49 17.97 11.16 26.78
N PRO A 50 17.58 12.25 26.15
CA PRO A 50 17.37 12.25 24.70
C PRO A 50 18.61 11.91 23.91
N VAL A 51 19.77 12.09 24.49
CA VAL A 51 20.99 11.79 23.81
C VAL A 51 21.07 10.35 23.39
N HIS A 52 20.49 9.48 24.19
CA HIS A 52 20.60 8.06 23.90
C HIS A 52 19.72 7.63 22.74
N LEU A 53 18.74 8.41 22.38
CA LEU A 53 17.90 8.05 21.24
C LEU A 53 18.70 8.13 19.95
N ALA A 54 19.55 9.13 19.82
CA ALA A 54 20.36 9.29 18.64
C ALA A 54 21.43 8.22 18.55
N ASP A 55 21.95 7.81 19.71
CA ASP A 55 23.02 6.84 19.72
C ASP A 55 22.50 5.43 19.73
N ALA A 56 21.30 5.21 20.19
CA ALA A 56 20.84 3.86 20.47
C ALA A 56 20.53 3.07 19.22
N ALA A 57 19.91 3.66 18.20
CA ALA A 57 19.54 2.87 17.05
C ALA A 57 19.19 3.74 15.85
N PRO A 58 20.06 4.65 15.47
CA PRO A 58 19.69 5.52 14.34
C PRO A 58 19.50 4.75 13.03
N GLU A 59 20.26 3.70 12.82
CA GLU A 59 20.13 2.94 11.59
C GLU A 59 18.83 2.17 11.54
N ASN A 60 18.45 1.58 12.66
CA ASN A 60 17.22 0.81 12.71
C ASN A 60 16.00 1.71 12.55
N ILE A 61 16.04 2.89 13.15
CA ILE A 61 14.93 3.83 13.05
C ILE A 61 14.76 4.30 11.62
N GLU A 62 15.88 4.59 10.96
CA GLU A 62 15.82 5.05 9.59
C GLU A 62 15.25 3.98 8.68
N THR A 63 15.67 2.74 8.86
CA THR A 63 15.15 1.62 8.08
C THR A 63 13.66 1.44 8.35
N ASP A 64 13.26 1.52 9.61
CA ASP A 64 11.86 1.34 9.98
C ASP A 64 10.99 2.44 9.38
N ILE A 65 11.49 3.67 9.34
CA ILE A 65 10.76 4.76 8.73
C ILE A 65 10.59 4.52 7.24
N GLN A 66 11.62 4.01 6.57
CA GLN A 66 11.55 3.70 5.16
C GLN A 66 10.52 2.61 4.89
N VAL A 67 10.47 1.60 5.75
CA VAL A 67 9.49 0.53 5.63
C VAL A 67 8.07 1.11 5.77
N ILE A 68 7.86 1.97 6.76
CA ILE A 68 6.56 2.56 6.97
C ILE A 68 6.16 3.40 5.76
N GLU A 69 7.08 4.18 5.22
CA GLU A 69 6.78 5.01 4.06
C GLU A 69 6.41 4.16 2.86
N THR A 70 7.11 3.06 2.66
CA THR A 70 6.82 2.16 1.56
C THR A 70 5.44 1.53 1.76
N GLU A 71 5.16 1.07 2.97
CA GLU A 71 3.88 0.44 3.26
C GLU A 71 2.72 1.43 3.11
N ARG A 72 2.92 2.66 3.54
CA ARG A 72 1.89 3.68 3.40
C ARG A 72 1.66 4.03 1.93
N GLY A 73 2.72 4.06 1.15
CA GLY A 73 2.59 4.29 -0.29
C GLY A 73 1.77 3.20 -0.95
N LEU A 74 2.03 1.95 -0.60
CA LEU A 74 1.26 0.83 -1.14
C LEU A 74 -0.19 0.90 -0.65
N LEU A 75 -0.40 1.27 0.60
CA LEU A 75 -1.74 1.41 1.15
C LEU A 75 -2.51 2.48 0.39
N ASP A 76 -1.87 3.58 0.06
CA ASP A 76 -2.51 4.63 -0.74
C ASP A 76 -2.91 4.09 -2.10
N GLU A 77 -2.09 3.26 -2.71
CA GLU A 77 -2.43 2.66 -3.99
C GLU A 77 -3.61 1.72 -3.87
N VAL A 78 -3.68 0.96 -2.79
CA VAL A 78 -4.81 0.06 -2.54
C VAL A 78 -6.09 0.88 -2.36
N GLN A 79 -6.02 1.96 -1.61
CA GLN A 79 -7.18 2.81 -1.38
C GLN A 79 -7.62 3.49 -2.67
N SER A 80 -6.67 3.92 -3.50
CA SER A 80 -6.99 4.48 -4.80
C SER A 80 -7.67 3.46 -5.69
N ALA A 81 -7.23 2.20 -5.64
CA ALA A 81 -7.84 1.15 -6.41
C ALA A 81 -9.28 0.91 -5.97
N LEU A 82 -9.54 0.92 -4.67
CA LEU A 82 -10.90 0.79 -4.15
C LEU A 82 -11.77 1.94 -4.64
N HIS A 83 -11.21 3.14 -4.67
CA HIS A 83 -11.93 4.30 -5.16
C HIS A 83 -12.26 4.15 -6.64
N ARG A 84 -11.34 3.63 -7.43
CA ARG A 84 -11.59 3.41 -8.85
C ARG A 84 -12.67 2.36 -9.08
N LEU A 85 -12.76 1.35 -8.21
CA LEU A 85 -13.84 0.40 -8.28
C LEU A 85 -15.19 1.09 -8.08
N ASP A 86 -15.24 2.02 -7.13
CA ASP A 86 -16.46 2.76 -6.88
C ASP A 86 -16.82 3.67 -8.04
N GLU A 87 -15.81 4.19 -8.73
CA GLU A 87 -16.05 5.09 -9.84
C GLU A 87 -16.23 4.38 -11.18
N GLY A 88 -15.99 3.09 -11.21
CA GLY A 88 -16.12 2.33 -12.45
C GLY A 88 -14.94 2.44 -13.38
N THR A 89 -13.79 2.90 -12.89
CA THR A 89 -12.58 3.03 -13.70
C THR A 89 -11.52 2.00 -13.38
N TYR A 90 -11.82 1.11 -12.46
CA TYR A 90 -10.86 0.08 -12.09
C TYR A 90 -10.54 -0.79 -13.31
N GLY A 91 -9.28 -1.12 -13.49
CA GLY A 91 -8.84 -1.94 -14.61
C GLY A 91 -8.45 -1.14 -15.83
N GLN A 92 -8.64 0.18 -15.81
CA GLN A 92 -8.20 1.03 -16.89
C GLN A 92 -6.89 1.67 -16.50
N CYS A 93 -5.96 1.68 -17.43
CA CYS A 93 -4.66 2.31 -17.19
C CYS A 93 -4.86 3.81 -16.99
N ALA A 94 -4.32 4.34 -15.91
CA ALA A 94 -4.46 5.75 -15.60
C ALA A 94 -3.70 6.63 -16.60
N GLN A 95 -2.74 6.05 -17.31
CA GLN A 95 -1.93 6.83 -18.19
C GLN A 95 -2.37 6.76 -19.65
N CYS A 96 -2.66 5.59 -20.17
CA CYS A 96 -3.04 5.46 -21.57
C CYS A 96 -4.51 5.17 -21.77
N GLY A 97 -5.25 4.90 -20.72
CA GLY A 97 -6.68 4.62 -20.83
C GLY A 97 -7.02 3.23 -21.32
N GLY A 98 -6.04 2.44 -21.67
CA GLY A 98 -6.28 1.08 -22.11
C GLY A 98 -6.51 0.13 -20.96
N SER A 99 -6.68 -1.13 -21.28
CA SER A 99 -6.93 -2.15 -20.26
C SER A 99 -5.64 -2.53 -19.56
N ILE A 100 -5.70 -2.66 -18.24
CA ILE A 100 -4.55 -3.15 -17.50
C ILE A 100 -4.37 -4.65 -17.72
N GLY A 101 -5.48 -5.38 -17.85
CA GLY A 101 -5.41 -6.81 -18.05
C GLY A 101 -5.64 -7.57 -16.77
N GLU A 102 -6.37 -8.68 -16.92
CA GLU A 102 -6.74 -9.47 -15.76
C GLU A 102 -5.54 -10.13 -15.12
N GLU A 103 -4.59 -10.57 -15.93
CA GLU A 103 -3.40 -11.20 -15.40
C GLU A 103 -2.63 -10.26 -14.46
N ARG A 104 -2.48 -9.05 -14.88
CA ARG A 104 -1.75 -8.08 -14.06
C ARG A 104 -2.52 -7.71 -12.81
N LEU A 105 -3.84 -7.58 -12.93
CA LEU A 105 -4.67 -7.29 -11.77
C LEU A 105 -4.71 -8.44 -10.77
N ASP A 106 -4.63 -9.67 -11.26
CA ASP A 106 -4.56 -10.80 -10.35
C ASP A 106 -3.25 -10.80 -9.58
N ALA A 107 -2.18 -10.40 -10.20
CA ALA A 107 -0.88 -10.33 -9.53
C ALA A 107 -0.77 -9.08 -8.65
N ILE A 108 -1.25 -7.94 -9.16
CA ILE A 108 -1.16 -6.66 -8.46
C ILE A 108 -2.53 -6.00 -8.50
N PRO A 109 -3.39 -6.32 -7.53
CA PRO A 109 -4.77 -5.80 -7.58
C PRO A 109 -4.85 -4.28 -7.53
N TYR A 110 -3.85 -3.62 -6.99
CA TYR A 110 -3.84 -2.16 -6.92
C TYR A 110 -3.14 -1.50 -8.10
N ALA A 111 -2.86 -2.26 -9.16
CA ALA A 111 -2.18 -1.69 -10.32
C ALA A 111 -3.01 -0.58 -10.94
N SER A 112 -2.37 0.55 -11.23
CA SER A 112 -3.04 1.68 -11.85
C SER A 112 -2.60 1.90 -13.28
N ARG A 113 -1.55 1.19 -13.73
CA ARG A 113 -1.05 1.34 -15.09
C ARG A 113 -0.85 -0.02 -15.71
N CYS A 114 -0.99 -0.08 -17.02
CA CYS A 114 -0.74 -1.32 -17.73
C CYS A 114 0.76 -1.60 -17.74
N ILE A 115 1.10 -2.81 -18.16
CA ILE A 115 2.49 -3.23 -18.09
C ILE A 115 3.37 -2.37 -18.97
N GLN A 116 2.85 -1.91 -20.08
CA GLN A 116 3.63 -1.07 -20.99
C GLN A 116 3.90 0.31 -20.41
N CYS A 117 2.90 0.91 -19.79
CA CYS A 117 3.08 2.22 -19.18
C CYS A 117 3.94 2.13 -17.92
N ALA A 118 3.80 1.05 -17.17
CA ALA A 118 4.62 0.87 -15.97
C ALA A 118 6.08 0.66 -16.35
N ALA A 119 6.33 -0.05 -17.44
CA ALA A 119 7.70 -0.30 -17.88
C ALA A 119 8.32 0.95 -18.49
N ALA A 120 7.52 1.85 -19.03
CA ALA A 120 8.03 3.05 -19.64
C ALA A 120 8.31 4.17 -18.64
N ALA A 121 7.87 4.01 -17.40
CA ALA A 121 8.00 5.09 -16.41
C ALA A 121 9.43 5.28 -15.90
#